data_9bcdbd4c636d2f706a67f8c428575ffb
#
_entry.id   9bcdbd4c636d2f706a67f8c428575ffb
#
_cell.length_a   1.000
_cell.length_b   1.000
_cell.length_c   1.000
_cell.angle_alpha   90.00
_cell.angle_beta   90.00
_cell.angle_gamma   90.00
#
_symmetry.space_group_name_H-M   'P 1'
#
loop_
_entity.id
_entity.type
_entity.pdbx_description
1 polymer ?
#
loop_
_entity_poly.entity_id
_entity_poly.type
_entity_poly.pdbx_seq_one_letter_code
_entity_poly.pdbx_strand_id
1 'polypeptide(L)'
;MAGAIRNQFNLVGNTVNNGTVGGTEGGGASGGGSTGTASATVQAAVAKDAKDWTLDEQEAVAKDIAKNGISSIAYAKAKAAMDAGTRFSMKLTNGETLEYRIIGIDHDDLADGSGKAGLTFEATNTALSAQRMNATNANAGGWDRSELRGRLNTDDLWSLLPSELQSKVKSVTKMTDNQGGGKAGTPSATTDKVFLLSTTEVYGDLDHDGTQYEYYKSKGVTTSNYSGASSSSFHWTRSVSPDYSAGFRGVSSVGCWGHNAAAFTNDVFPAWCF
;
A
#
# COMPACT_ATOMS: atom_id res chain seq x y z
N MET A 1 24.04 -34.44 -27.60
CA MET A 1 23.69 -35.10 -26.34
C MET A 1 23.00 -34.11 -25.43
N ALA A 2 21.70 -34.29 -25.26
CA ALA A 2 20.86 -33.40 -24.48
C ALA A 2 20.78 -33.91 -23.03
N GLY A 3 21.17 -33.10 -22.07
CA GLY A 3 21.03 -33.38 -20.64
C GLY A 3 19.86 -32.59 -20.07
N ALA A 4 18.73 -33.26 -19.83
CA ALA A 4 17.57 -32.67 -19.16
C ALA A 4 17.81 -32.59 -17.65
N ILE A 5 17.77 -31.40 -17.09
CA ILE A 5 17.76 -31.17 -15.63
C ILE A 5 16.29 -31.28 -15.18
N ARG A 6 15.96 -32.34 -14.44
CA ARG A 6 14.67 -32.50 -13.79
C ARG A 6 14.69 -31.78 -12.46
N ASN A 7 13.91 -30.72 -12.33
CA ASN A 7 13.59 -30.13 -11.03
C ASN A 7 12.60 -31.03 -10.31
N GLN A 8 13.06 -31.68 -9.24
CA GLN A 8 12.17 -32.40 -8.32
C GLN A 8 11.59 -31.40 -7.32
N PHE A 9 10.30 -31.16 -7.42
CA PHE A 9 9.54 -30.54 -6.35
C PHE A 9 9.27 -31.59 -5.27
N ASN A 10 9.90 -31.44 -4.12
CA ASN A 10 9.55 -32.21 -2.92
C ASN A 10 8.24 -31.64 -2.35
N LEU A 11 7.15 -32.35 -2.62
CA LEU A 11 5.87 -32.14 -1.96
C LEU A 11 5.95 -32.83 -0.58
N VAL A 12 6.20 -32.02 0.46
CA VAL A 12 6.06 -32.54 1.85
C VAL A 12 4.57 -32.54 2.17
N GLY A 13 3.97 -33.69 2.07
CA GLY A 13 2.60 -33.96 2.52
C GLY A 13 2.51 -33.81 4.03
N ASN A 14 1.75 -32.85 4.51
CA ASN A 14 1.44 -32.70 5.93
C ASN A 14 0.25 -33.58 6.28
N THR A 15 0.53 -34.70 6.93
CA THR A 15 -0.50 -35.62 7.45
C THR A 15 -1.12 -34.96 8.69
N VAL A 16 -2.40 -34.66 8.61
CA VAL A 16 -3.21 -34.25 9.78
C VAL A 16 -3.42 -35.44 10.64
N ASN A 17 -2.82 -35.48 11.82
CA ASN A 17 -3.08 -36.49 12.83
C ASN A 17 -4.08 -35.92 13.85
N ASN A 18 -5.31 -36.42 13.77
CA ASN A 18 -6.36 -36.14 14.72
C ASN A 18 -6.25 -37.24 15.82
N GLY A 19 -5.76 -36.89 16.99
CA GLY A 19 -5.60 -37.83 18.10
C GLY A 19 -6.00 -37.18 19.42
N THR A 20 -7.07 -37.72 19.98
CA THR A 20 -7.70 -37.35 21.24
C THR A 20 -6.98 -38.04 22.43
N VAL A 21 -6.80 -37.26 23.53
CA VAL A 21 -6.86 -37.64 24.96
C VAL A 21 -5.68 -38.37 25.64
N GLY A 22 -5.15 -37.74 26.65
CA GLY A 22 -4.91 -38.37 27.98
C GLY A 22 -3.47 -38.54 28.44
N GLY A 23 -3.07 -37.79 29.45
CA GLY A 23 -2.33 -38.32 30.59
C GLY A 23 -0.84 -38.01 30.74
N THR A 24 -0.54 -37.12 31.70
CA THR A 24 0.54 -37.10 32.71
C THR A 24 2.03 -37.12 32.35
N GLU A 25 2.67 -36.01 32.74
CA GLU A 25 3.98 -35.81 33.41
C GLU A 25 5.29 -36.32 32.78
N GLY A 26 6.26 -35.35 32.65
CA GLY A 26 7.69 -35.69 32.56
C GLY A 26 8.49 -34.60 31.84
N GLY A 27 9.25 -33.80 32.63
CA GLY A 27 10.04 -32.67 32.17
C GLY A 27 11.14 -32.98 31.16
N GLY A 28 11.46 -31.97 30.35
CA GLY A 28 12.60 -31.95 29.46
C GLY A 28 12.63 -30.67 28.66
N ALA A 29 13.41 -29.64 29.11
CA ALA A 29 13.67 -28.46 28.37
C ALA A 29 14.48 -28.75 27.12
N SER A 30 13.93 -28.46 25.95
CA SER A 30 14.66 -28.34 24.69
C SER A 30 14.12 -27.16 23.93
N GLY A 31 14.97 -26.14 23.74
CA GLY A 31 14.65 -24.95 22.98
C GLY A 31 14.38 -25.29 21.51
N GLY A 32 13.11 -25.43 21.18
CA GLY A 32 12.62 -25.49 19.81
C GLY A 32 11.98 -24.18 19.46
N GLY A 33 12.57 -23.44 18.53
CA GLY A 33 11.94 -22.26 17.96
C GLY A 33 10.55 -22.64 17.44
N SER A 34 9.51 -22.13 18.08
CA SER A 34 8.13 -22.29 17.64
C SER A 34 7.93 -21.50 16.35
N THR A 35 8.05 -22.16 15.22
CA THR A 35 7.46 -21.67 13.95
C THR A 35 5.96 -21.74 14.16
N GLY A 36 5.38 -20.60 14.64
CA GLY A 36 3.95 -20.52 14.86
C GLY A 36 3.21 -20.87 13.58
N THR A 37 2.35 -21.88 13.63
CA THR A 37 1.51 -22.26 12.50
C THR A 37 0.70 -21.03 12.08
N ALA A 38 0.73 -20.68 10.78
CA ALA A 38 -0.06 -19.57 10.23
C ALA A 38 -1.54 -19.78 10.57
N SER A 39 -2.27 -18.68 10.80
CA SER A 39 -3.69 -18.72 11.13
C SER A 39 -4.51 -19.41 10.04
N ALA A 40 -5.68 -19.98 10.39
CA ALA A 40 -6.58 -20.61 9.43
C ALA A 40 -6.97 -19.64 8.29
N THR A 41 -7.14 -18.36 8.60
CA THR A 41 -7.44 -17.30 7.61
C THR A 41 -6.31 -17.12 6.61
N VAL A 42 -5.05 -17.10 7.05
CA VAL A 42 -3.87 -17.02 6.16
C VAL A 42 -3.78 -18.27 5.28
N GLN A 43 -4.01 -19.46 5.84
CA GLN A 43 -4.03 -20.71 5.08
C GLN A 43 -5.12 -20.69 4.00
N ALA A 44 -6.33 -20.22 4.34
CA ALA A 44 -7.43 -20.06 3.39
C ALA A 44 -7.07 -19.06 2.26
N ALA A 45 -6.44 -17.94 2.60
CA ALA A 45 -5.97 -16.97 1.62
C ALA A 45 -4.93 -17.56 0.65
N VAL A 46 -3.98 -18.35 1.18
CA VAL A 46 -2.95 -18.99 0.35
C VAL A 46 -3.53 -20.04 -0.58
N ALA A 47 -4.63 -20.70 -0.18
CA ALA A 47 -5.27 -21.79 -0.95
C ALA A 47 -6.01 -21.29 -2.21
N LYS A 48 -6.31 -19.99 -2.33
CA LYS A 48 -7.06 -19.41 -3.46
C LYS A 48 -6.29 -18.31 -4.17
N ASP A 49 -6.80 -17.83 -5.31
CA ASP A 49 -6.20 -16.71 -6.03
C ASP A 49 -6.25 -15.42 -5.18
N ALA A 50 -5.20 -14.61 -5.25
CA ALA A 50 -5.12 -13.39 -4.44
C ALA A 50 -6.27 -12.40 -4.76
N LYS A 51 -6.71 -12.31 -6.02
CA LYS A 51 -7.85 -11.45 -6.42
C LYS A 51 -9.15 -11.75 -5.66
N ASP A 52 -9.27 -12.95 -5.10
CA ASP A 52 -10.45 -13.43 -4.37
C ASP A 52 -10.29 -13.30 -2.84
N TRP A 53 -9.22 -12.65 -2.36
CA TRP A 53 -9.04 -12.39 -0.93
C TRP A 53 -10.08 -11.40 -0.41
N THR A 54 -10.76 -11.76 0.66
CA THR A 54 -11.61 -10.84 1.42
C THR A 54 -10.74 -9.80 2.16
N LEU A 55 -11.35 -8.74 2.68
CA LEU A 55 -10.63 -7.76 3.50
C LEU A 55 -10.04 -8.39 4.77
N ASP A 56 -10.73 -9.37 5.39
CA ASP A 56 -10.20 -10.13 6.52
C ASP A 56 -8.95 -10.94 6.16
N GLU A 57 -8.95 -11.56 4.99
CA GLU A 57 -7.79 -12.31 4.50
C GLU A 57 -6.62 -11.39 4.12
N GLN A 58 -6.89 -10.25 3.49
CA GLN A 58 -5.87 -9.25 3.19
C GLN A 58 -5.22 -8.73 4.48
N GLU A 59 -6.01 -8.43 5.51
CA GLU A 59 -5.50 -8.03 6.82
C GLU A 59 -4.71 -9.15 7.51
N ALA A 60 -5.21 -10.39 7.47
CA ALA A 60 -4.52 -11.53 8.08
C ALA A 60 -3.19 -11.82 7.39
N VAL A 61 -3.15 -11.76 6.05
CA VAL A 61 -1.93 -11.89 5.24
C VAL A 61 -0.94 -10.78 5.59
N ALA A 62 -1.40 -9.52 5.68
CA ALA A 62 -0.54 -8.41 6.06
C ALA A 62 0.07 -8.59 7.45
N LYS A 63 -0.73 -8.98 8.45
CA LYS A 63 -0.25 -9.28 9.81
C LYS A 63 0.76 -10.42 9.84
N ASP A 64 0.54 -11.46 9.06
CA ASP A 64 1.47 -12.60 8.97
C ASP A 64 2.79 -12.19 8.32
N ILE A 65 2.74 -11.38 7.26
CA ILE A 65 3.94 -10.84 6.60
C ILE A 65 4.68 -9.88 7.53
N ALA A 66 3.99 -8.92 8.17
CA ALA A 66 4.62 -7.99 9.13
C ALA A 66 5.35 -8.72 10.26
N LYS A 67 4.85 -9.89 10.69
CA LYS A 67 5.46 -10.70 11.74
C LYS A 67 6.61 -11.58 11.24
N ASN A 68 6.48 -12.20 10.08
CA ASN A 68 7.33 -13.29 9.60
C ASN A 68 8.18 -12.91 8.38
N GLY A 69 7.96 -11.71 7.78
CA GLY A 69 8.64 -11.25 6.59
C GLY A 69 8.54 -12.24 5.44
N ILE A 70 9.66 -12.47 4.78
CA ILE A 70 9.77 -13.44 3.66
C ILE A 70 9.49 -14.90 4.06
N SER A 71 9.48 -15.21 5.37
CA SER A 71 9.15 -16.54 5.89
C SER A 71 7.64 -16.76 6.04
N SER A 72 6.80 -15.73 5.85
CA SER A 72 5.35 -15.89 5.77
C SER A 72 4.97 -16.82 4.63
N ILE A 73 4.06 -17.77 4.89
CA ILE A 73 3.53 -18.66 3.84
C ILE A 73 2.76 -17.90 2.75
N ALA A 74 2.29 -16.69 3.06
CA ALA A 74 1.55 -15.84 2.13
C ALA A 74 2.45 -14.90 1.32
N TYR A 75 3.73 -14.71 1.71
CA TYR A 75 4.63 -13.73 1.10
C TYR A 75 4.77 -13.92 -0.42
N ALA A 76 5.07 -15.14 -0.86
CA ALA A 76 5.26 -15.42 -2.29
C ALA A 76 4.00 -15.11 -3.12
N LYS A 77 2.81 -15.40 -2.57
CA LYS A 77 1.53 -15.11 -3.24
C LYS A 77 1.22 -13.62 -3.26
N ALA A 78 1.44 -12.90 -2.16
CA ALA A 78 1.28 -11.44 -2.10
C ALA A 78 2.24 -10.74 -3.08
N LYS A 79 3.51 -11.19 -3.13
CA LYS A 79 4.50 -10.66 -4.07
C LYS A 79 4.11 -10.93 -5.52
N ALA A 80 3.66 -12.13 -5.85
CA ALA A 80 3.19 -12.44 -7.20
C ALA A 80 1.98 -11.59 -7.61
N ALA A 81 1.03 -11.34 -6.68
CA ALA A 81 -0.11 -10.47 -6.91
C ALA A 81 0.33 -9.01 -7.15
N MET A 82 1.28 -8.51 -6.37
CA MET A 82 1.88 -7.18 -6.55
C MET A 82 2.57 -7.06 -7.91
N ASP A 83 3.46 -7.99 -8.25
CA ASP A 83 4.23 -7.98 -9.50
C ASP A 83 3.31 -8.05 -10.73
N ALA A 84 2.22 -8.80 -10.63
CA ALA A 84 1.20 -8.90 -11.68
C ALA A 84 0.27 -7.67 -11.75
N GLY A 85 0.26 -6.82 -10.71
CA GLY A 85 -0.72 -5.73 -10.58
C GLY A 85 -2.15 -6.25 -10.44
N THR A 86 -2.31 -7.38 -9.73
CA THR A 86 -3.62 -7.99 -9.47
C THR A 86 -4.55 -6.99 -8.81
N ARG A 87 -5.76 -6.83 -9.36
CA ARG A 87 -6.76 -5.91 -8.84
C ARG A 87 -7.69 -6.61 -7.88
N PHE A 88 -7.93 -5.94 -6.78
CA PHE A 88 -9.00 -6.19 -5.82
C PHE A 88 -10.12 -5.17 -6.04
N SER A 89 -11.28 -5.41 -5.46
CA SER A 89 -12.36 -4.44 -5.51
C SER A 89 -13.18 -4.44 -4.21
N MET A 90 -13.72 -3.28 -3.87
CA MET A 90 -14.70 -3.12 -2.79
C MET A 90 -15.78 -2.13 -3.16
N LYS A 91 -16.94 -2.23 -2.53
CA LYS A 91 -18.02 -1.24 -2.65
C LYS A 91 -17.81 -0.11 -1.65
N LEU A 92 -17.85 1.12 -2.15
CA LEU A 92 -17.93 2.33 -1.32
C LEU A 92 -19.36 2.52 -0.79
N THR A 93 -19.52 3.36 0.25
CA THR A 93 -20.84 3.64 0.85
C THR A 93 -21.80 4.34 -0.11
N ASN A 94 -21.28 5.03 -1.13
CA ASN A 94 -22.09 5.64 -2.21
C ASN A 94 -22.47 4.66 -3.34
N GLY A 95 -22.08 3.39 -3.25
CA GLY A 95 -22.36 2.35 -4.23
C GLY A 95 -21.36 2.22 -5.36
N GLU A 96 -20.39 3.14 -5.49
CA GLU A 96 -19.29 3.03 -6.44
C GLU A 96 -18.38 1.84 -6.12
N THR A 97 -17.67 1.34 -7.12
CA THR A 97 -16.68 0.25 -6.92
C THR A 97 -15.27 0.83 -6.95
N LEU A 98 -14.57 0.75 -5.82
CA LEU A 98 -13.16 1.07 -5.75
C LEU A 98 -12.33 -0.16 -6.16
N GLU A 99 -11.52 -0.02 -7.20
CA GLU A 99 -10.49 -0.99 -7.57
C GLU A 99 -9.16 -0.57 -6.98
N TYR A 100 -8.37 -1.55 -6.51
CA TYR A 100 -7.08 -1.28 -5.88
C TYR A 100 -6.12 -2.46 -6.06
N ARG A 101 -4.83 -2.25 -5.80
CA ARG A 101 -3.77 -3.25 -5.93
C ARG A 101 -2.77 -3.15 -4.78
N ILE A 102 -1.98 -4.20 -4.56
CA ILE A 102 -0.81 -4.15 -3.68
C ILE A 102 0.30 -3.39 -4.40
N ILE A 103 0.95 -2.45 -3.70
CA ILE A 103 2.09 -1.69 -4.22
C ILE A 103 3.35 -1.86 -3.37
N GLY A 104 3.22 -2.26 -2.10
CA GLY A 104 4.33 -2.44 -1.18
C GLY A 104 4.11 -3.62 -0.22
N ILE A 105 5.21 -4.24 0.19
CA ILE A 105 5.26 -5.32 1.18
C ILE A 105 6.35 -4.96 2.20
N ASP A 106 5.99 -4.88 3.49
CA ASP A 106 6.88 -4.42 4.56
C ASP A 106 7.53 -3.05 4.25
N HIS A 107 6.76 -2.14 3.63
CA HIS A 107 7.27 -0.86 3.14
C HIS A 107 7.12 0.27 4.16
N ASP A 108 5.89 0.53 4.60
CA ASP A 108 5.53 1.70 5.40
C ASP A 108 5.73 1.48 6.89
N ASP A 109 6.33 2.45 7.58
CA ASP A 109 6.51 2.42 9.03
C ASP A 109 5.18 2.72 9.73
N LEU A 110 4.78 1.87 10.67
CA LEU A 110 3.62 2.09 11.51
C LEU A 110 3.85 3.30 12.42
N ALA A 111 2.84 4.16 12.54
CA ALA A 111 2.96 5.42 13.29
C ALA A 111 3.14 5.22 14.80
N ASP A 112 2.79 4.05 15.32
CA ASP A 112 3.00 3.67 16.73
C ASP A 112 4.40 3.11 17.03
N GLY A 113 5.26 3.01 15.99
CA GLY A 113 6.62 2.50 16.11
C GLY A 113 6.71 0.99 16.29
N SER A 114 5.62 0.24 16.11
CA SER A 114 5.60 -1.23 16.31
C SER A 114 6.24 -2.01 15.16
N GLY A 115 6.71 -1.34 14.10
CA GLY A 115 7.34 -1.96 12.94
C GLY A 115 6.76 -1.45 11.63
N LYS A 116 6.66 -2.33 10.64
CA LYS A 116 6.14 -2.01 9.31
C LYS A 116 4.75 -2.61 9.08
N ALA A 117 3.97 -1.93 8.25
CA ALA A 117 2.74 -2.48 7.70
C ALA A 117 3.09 -3.60 6.70
N GLY A 118 2.42 -4.76 6.81
CA GLY A 118 2.73 -5.91 5.98
C GLY A 118 2.36 -5.72 4.51
N LEU A 119 1.28 -5.01 4.22
CA LEU A 119 0.83 -4.70 2.86
C LEU A 119 0.40 -3.26 2.75
N THR A 120 0.80 -2.62 1.64
CA THR A 120 0.31 -1.31 1.21
C THR A 120 -0.47 -1.45 -0.08
N PHE A 121 -1.65 -0.85 -0.11
CA PHE A 121 -2.56 -0.85 -1.25
C PHE A 121 -2.71 0.56 -1.83
N GLU A 122 -3.01 0.64 -3.13
CA GLU A 122 -3.31 1.87 -3.85
C GLU A 122 -4.54 1.67 -4.74
N ALA A 123 -5.46 2.63 -4.74
CA ALA A 123 -6.58 2.67 -5.69
C ALA A 123 -6.07 2.79 -7.13
N THR A 124 -6.81 2.20 -8.07
CA THR A 124 -6.44 2.18 -9.50
C THR A 124 -7.51 2.76 -10.41
N ASN A 125 -8.62 3.23 -9.84
CA ASN A 125 -9.71 3.86 -10.57
C ASN A 125 -10.22 5.12 -9.86
N THR A 126 -11.11 5.86 -10.50
CA THR A 126 -11.61 7.18 -10.12
C THR A 126 -12.86 7.14 -9.24
N ALA A 127 -13.07 6.08 -8.45
CA ALA A 127 -14.28 5.87 -7.65
C ALA A 127 -14.53 6.97 -6.60
N LEU A 128 -13.49 7.69 -6.14
CA LEU A 128 -13.65 8.84 -5.23
C LEU A 128 -13.95 10.16 -5.95
N SER A 129 -14.10 10.14 -7.27
CA SER A 129 -14.23 11.33 -8.11
C SER A 129 -13.04 12.29 -8.01
N ALA A 130 -12.96 13.24 -8.94
CA ALA A 130 -11.88 14.23 -8.96
C ALA A 130 -12.05 15.25 -7.81
N GLN A 131 -10.96 15.57 -7.13
CA GLN A 131 -10.91 16.45 -5.96
C GLN A 131 -9.82 17.53 -6.15
N ARG A 132 -9.99 18.65 -5.44
CA ARG A 132 -8.94 19.66 -5.28
C ARG A 132 -8.09 19.34 -4.05
N MET A 133 -6.82 19.75 -4.08
CA MET A 133 -5.96 19.65 -2.89
C MET A 133 -6.38 20.66 -1.83
N ASN A 134 -6.67 21.92 -2.26
CA ASN A 134 -7.08 23.05 -1.41
C ASN A 134 -8.16 23.88 -2.10
N ALA A 135 -8.94 24.64 -1.34
CA ALA A 135 -9.93 25.60 -1.88
C ALA A 135 -9.28 26.73 -2.67
N THR A 136 -8.04 27.06 -2.35
CA THR A 136 -7.27 28.13 -2.99
C THR A 136 -6.03 27.60 -3.68
N ASN A 137 -5.50 28.36 -4.63
CA ASN A 137 -4.24 28.03 -5.31
C ASN A 137 -3.04 28.34 -4.41
N ALA A 138 -2.87 27.53 -3.35
CA ALA A 138 -1.76 27.63 -2.41
C ALA A 138 -1.36 26.23 -1.95
N ASN A 139 -0.05 26.00 -1.81
CA ASN A 139 0.52 24.76 -1.31
C ASN A 139 1.36 24.94 -0.02
N ALA A 140 1.28 26.11 0.62
CA ALA A 140 1.98 26.38 1.87
C ALA A 140 1.50 25.43 2.97
N GLY A 141 2.46 24.78 3.63
CA GLY A 141 2.18 23.74 4.61
C GLY A 141 2.04 22.33 4.01
N GLY A 142 2.16 22.21 2.67
CA GLY A 142 2.23 20.94 1.95
C GLY A 142 1.07 20.00 2.22
N TRP A 143 1.37 18.71 2.19
CA TRP A 143 0.39 17.65 2.50
C TRP A 143 -0.17 17.77 3.91
N ASP A 144 0.68 18.12 4.88
CA ASP A 144 0.26 18.21 6.29
C ASP A 144 -0.94 19.15 6.50
N ARG A 145 -1.00 20.26 5.76
CA ARG A 145 -2.08 21.24 5.83
C ARG A 145 -3.08 21.20 4.69
N SER A 146 -2.97 20.25 3.79
CA SER A 146 -3.92 20.15 2.67
C SER A 146 -5.33 19.76 3.15
N GLU A 147 -6.34 20.41 2.57
CA GLU A 147 -7.75 20.07 2.85
C GLU A 147 -8.05 18.62 2.43
N LEU A 148 -7.46 18.16 1.33
CA LEU A 148 -7.66 16.80 0.83
C LEU A 148 -7.21 15.74 1.83
N ARG A 149 -6.07 15.97 2.52
CA ARG A 149 -5.60 15.07 3.59
C ARG A 149 -6.64 14.94 4.72
N GLY A 150 -7.19 16.06 5.18
CA GLY A 150 -8.25 16.07 6.21
C GLY A 150 -9.46 15.25 5.75
N ARG A 151 -9.93 15.49 4.53
CA ARG A 151 -11.08 14.80 3.95
C ARG A 151 -10.87 13.30 3.80
N LEU A 152 -9.66 12.85 3.46
CA LEU A 152 -9.31 11.44 3.34
C LEU A 152 -9.18 10.72 4.69
N ASN A 153 -8.89 11.43 5.79
CA ASN A 153 -8.61 10.81 7.08
C ASN A 153 -9.71 10.98 8.13
N THR A 154 -10.57 12.00 8.03
CA THR A 154 -11.56 12.32 9.07
C THR A 154 -12.93 12.72 8.55
N ASP A 155 -13.03 13.19 7.29
CA ASP A 155 -14.25 13.85 6.80
C ASP A 155 -15.01 13.01 5.75
N ASP A 156 -15.51 13.67 4.72
CA ASP A 156 -16.44 13.09 3.74
C ASP A 156 -15.83 11.96 2.90
N LEU A 157 -14.59 12.08 2.47
CA LEU A 157 -13.94 11.03 1.67
C LEU A 157 -13.61 9.79 2.52
N TRP A 158 -13.21 9.99 3.80
CA TRP A 158 -13.07 8.89 4.74
C TRP A 158 -14.38 8.13 4.92
N SER A 159 -15.50 8.84 5.01
CA SER A 159 -16.83 8.26 5.20
C SER A 159 -17.34 7.46 3.99
N LEU A 160 -16.75 7.65 2.81
CA LEU A 160 -17.04 6.82 1.63
C LEU A 160 -16.45 5.41 1.74
N LEU A 161 -15.38 5.23 2.50
CA LEU A 161 -14.78 3.91 2.71
C LEU A 161 -15.69 3.05 3.58
N PRO A 162 -15.88 1.75 3.28
CA PRO A 162 -16.72 0.89 4.11
C PRO A 162 -16.13 0.74 5.51
N SER A 163 -17.00 0.63 6.53
CA SER A 163 -16.59 0.51 7.94
C SER A 163 -15.68 -0.70 8.18
N GLU A 164 -15.85 -1.76 7.41
CA GLU A 164 -14.97 -2.92 7.45
C GLU A 164 -13.53 -2.55 7.09
N LEU A 165 -13.30 -1.76 6.03
CA LEU A 165 -11.97 -1.25 5.68
C LEU A 165 -11.45 -0.30 6.76
N GLN A 166 -12.29 0.67 7.19
CA GLN A 166 -11.91 1.67 8.19
C GLN A 166 -11.41 1.05 9.49
N SER A 167 -11.96 -0.11 9.89
CA SER A 167 -11.57 -0.82 11.11
C SER A 167 -10.21 -1.54 11.01
N LYS A 168 -9.74 -1.80 9.80
CA LYS A 168 -8.50 -2.57 9.53
C LYS A 168 -7.30 -1.70 9.20
N VAL A 169 -7.55 -0.54 8.60
CA VAL A 169 -6.49 0.39 8.13
C VAL A 169 -5.61 0.83 9.30
N LYS A 170 -4.29 0.72 9.11
CA LYS A 170 -3.28 1.17 10.06
C LYS A 170 -2.87 2.60 9.80
N SER A 171 -2.51 3.31 10.88
CA SER A 171 -1.86 4.61 10.76
C SER A 171 -0.38 4.41 10.47
N VAL A 172 0.14 5.08 9.46
CA VAL A 172 1.54 5.03 9.04
C VAL A 172 2.17 6.41 9.06
N THR A 173 3.50 6.45 9.17
CA THR A 173 4.29 7.67 9.07
C THR A 173 4.64 7.94 7.62
N LYS A 174 4.28 9.12 7.10
CA LYS A 174 4.63 9.54 5.74
C LYS A 174 5.55 10.76 5.79
N MET A 175 6.70 10.65 5.12
CA MET A 175 7.63 11.78 4.98
C MET A 175 7.26 12.56 3.73
N THR A 176 7.08 13.89 3.88
CA THR A 176 6.72 14.78 2.76
C THR A 176 7.36 16.15 2.98
N ASP A 177 7.74 16.83 1.91
CA ASP A 177 8.04 18.26 1.99
C ASP A 177 6.75 19.04 2.32
N ASN A 178 6.61 19.40 3.57
CA ASN A 178 5.46 20.14 4.09
C ASN A 178 5.71 21.67 4.15
N GLN A 179 6.79 22.18 3.56
CA GLN A 179 7.03 23.61 3.51
C GLN A 179 6.14 24.29 2.48
N GLY A 180 6.23 23.89 1.22
CA GLY A 180 5.51 24.52 0.13
C GLY A 180 5.82 26.01 -0.03
N GLY A 181 4.86 26.79 -0.55
CA GLY A 181 5.02 28.24 -0.73
C GLY A 181 6.04 28.60 -1.81
N GLY A 182 6.32 27.71 -2.78
CA GLY A 182 7.30 27.90 -3.84
C GLY A 182 8.74 27.75 -3.36
N LYS A 183 8.97 26.93 -2.34
CA LYS A 183 10.28 26.63 -1.78
C LYS A 183 10.39 25.13 -1.53
N ALA A 184 11.57 24.58 -1.77
CA ALA A 184 11.92 23.24 -1.32
C ALA A 184 12.22 23.26 0.18
N GLY A 185 11.61 22.32 0.90
CA GLY A 185 11.83 22.11 2.32
C GLY A 185 12.53 20.79 2.61
N THR A 186 12.76 20.54 3.89
CA THR A 186 13.16 19.20 4.35
C THR A 186 11.90 18.42 4.64
N PRO A 187 11.77 17.16 4.17
CA PRO A 187 10.64 16.32 4.48
C PRO A 187 10.40 16.17 5.98
N SER A 188 9.16 16.30 6.39
CA SER A 188 8.68 16.10 7.76
C SER A 188 7.58 15.06 7.81
N ALA A 189 7.39 14.46 8.97
CA ALA A 189 6.47 13.35 9.17
C ALA A 189 5.02 13.81 9.31
N THR A 190 4.10 13.10 8.65
CA THR A 190 2.67 13.10 8.98
C THR A 190 2.23 11.71 9.39
N THR A 191 1.14 11.60 10.15
CA THR A 191 0.50 10.33 10.51
C THR A 191 -0.80 10.22 9.74
N ASP A 192 -0.90 9.22 8.87
CA ASP A 192 -2.01 9.07 7.96
C ASP A 192 -2.56 7.64 7.97
N LYS A 193 -3.88 7.49 7.94
CA LYS A 193 -4.57 6.22 7.66
C LYS A 193 -4.73 6.02 6.16
N VAL A 194 -5.11 7.09 5.47
CA VAL A 194 -5.26 7.14 4.03
C VAL A 194 -4.42 8.31 3.51
N PHE A 195 -3.62 8.05 2.48
CA PHE A 195 -2.69 9.02 1.94
C PHE A 195 -2.64 8.94 0.41
N LEU A 196 -2.05 9.94 -0.23
CA LEU A 196 -1.62 9.88 -1.62
C LEU A 196 -0.15 9.50 -1.66
N LEU A 197 0.28 8.87 -2.74
CA LEU A 197 1.71 8.64 -2.94
C LEU A 197 2.45 9.96 -3.14
N SER A 198 3.72 10.00 -2.76
CA SER A 198 4.61 11.07 -3.20
C SER A 198 5.18 10.76 -4.59
N THR A 199 5.78 11.77 -5.22
CA THR A 199 6.48 11.56 -6.47
C THR A 199 7.70 10.63 -6.31
N THR A 200 8.43 10.70 -5.19
CA THR A 200 9.52 9.76 -4.90
C THR A 200 9.00 8.33 -4.76
N GLU A 201 7.86 8.14 -4.13
CA GLU A 201 7.24 6.81 -3.97
C GLU A 201 6.82 6.18 -5.30
N VAL A 202 6.57 7.02 -6.33
CA VAL A 202 6.28 6.54 -7.70
C VAL A 202 7.56 6.40 -8.52
N TYR A 203 8.44 7.42 -8.56
CA TYR A 203 9.55 7.51 -9.52
C TYR A 203 10.92 7.14 -8.95
N GLY A 204 11.09 7.21 -7.64
CA GLY A 204 12.34 6.91 -6.95
C GLY A 204 13.36 8.04 -6.92
N ASP A 205 13.30 8.96 -7.87
CA ASP A 205 14.36 9.95 -8.16
C ASP A 205 13.86 11.42 -8.17
N LEU A 206 12.67 11.71 -7.66
CA LEU A 206 12.08 13.05 -7.67
C LEU A 206 11.60 13.46 -6.26
N ASP A 207 11.88 14.73 -5.89
CA ASP A 207 11.43 15.42 -4.67
C ASP A 207 11.92 14.85 -3.32
N HIS A 208 12.52 13.67 -3.25
CA HIS A 208 13.14 13.06 -2.06
C HIS A 208 12.21 12.91 -0.84
N ASP A 209 10.92 12.74 -1.04
CA ASP A 209 9.88 12.67 -0.02
C ASP A 209 9.29 11.26 0.14
N GLY A 210 10.14 10.29 0.40
CA GLY A 210 9.79 8.89 0.62
C GLY A 210 10.76 7.92 -0.03
N THR A 211 10.33 6.67 -0.16
CA THR A 211 11.05 5.58 -0.84
C THR A 211 10.14 4.98 -1.90
N GLN A 212 10.68 4.66 -3.07
CA GLN A 212 9.90 4.10 -4.17
C GLN A 212 9.27 2.76 -3.79
N TYR A 213 7.97 2.61 -4.03
CA TYR A 213 7.27 1.34 -3.81
C TYR A 213 7.75 0.24 -4.75
N GLU A 214 7.78 -0.98 -4.23
CA GLU A 214 8.25 -2.18 -4.92
C GLU A 214 7.51 -2.42 -6.24
N TYR A 215 6.21 -2.12 -6.30
CA TYR A 215 5.42 -2.21 -7.53
C TYR A 215 6.00 -1.35 -8.64
N TYR A 216 6.20 -0.05 -8.41
CA TYR A 216 6.72 0.87 -9.41
C TYR A 216 8.17 0.57 -9.76
N LYS A 217 8.97 0.20 -8.76
CA LYS A 217 10.35 -0.25 -8.96
C LYS A 217 10.42 -1.49 -9.86
N SER A 218 9.53 -2.46 -9.66
CA SER A 218 9.46 -3.67 -10.48
C SER A 218 9.08 -3.39 -11.95
N LYS A 219 8.36 -2.28 -12.20
CA LYS A 219 8.03 -1.80 -13.54
C LYS A 219 9.11 -0.90 -14.14
N GLY A 220 10.23 -0.69 -13.43
CA GLY A 220 11.32 0.17 -13.87
C GLY A 220 10.94 1.64 -13.99
N VAL A 221 9.96 2.11 -13.18
CA VAL A 221 9.49 3.49 -13.23
C VAL A 221 10.54 4.44 -12.70
N THR A 222 10.85 5.47 -13.49
CA THR A 222 11.70 6.62 -13.13
C THR A 222 11.14 7.87 -13.80
N THR A 223 11.69 9.04 -13.53
CA THR A 223 11.30 10.29 -14.20
C THR A 223 11.52 10.27 -15.72
N SER A 224 12.42 9.44 -16.22
CA SER A 224 12.72 9.25 -17.66
C SER A 224 12.07 8.00 -18.28
N ASN A 225 11.61 7.05 -17.47
CA ASN A 225 10.90 5.83 -17.90
C ASN A 225 9.64 5.66 -17.08
N TYR A 226 8.57 6.33 -17.44
CA TYR A 226 7.38 6.50 -16.62
C TYR A 226 6.14 5.74 -17.07
N SER A 227 6.19 5.00 -18.17
CA SER A 227 5.00 4.30 -18.71
C SER A 227 4.37 3.30 -17.73
N GLY A 228 5.17 2.73 -16.81
CA GLY A 228 4.69 1.85 -15.75
C GLY A 228 3.83 2.53 -14.67
N ALA A 229 3.80 3.88 -14.65
CA ALA A 229 2.95 4.69 -13.78
C ALA A 229 1.70 5.22 -14.51
N SER A 230 1.43 4.80 -15.74
CA SER A 230 0.25 5.23 -16.49
C SER A 230 -1.06 4.84 -15.81
N SER A 231 -2.07 5.70 -15.96
CA SER A 231 -3.39 5.56 -15.36
C SER A 231 -4.48 6.06 -16.31
N SER A 232 -5.75 6.08 -15.89
CA SER A 232 -6.85 6.59 -16.71
C SER A 232 -6.81 8.12 -16.92
N SER A 233 -6.17 8.86 -16.00
CA SER A 233 -6.22 10.33 -15.99
C SER A 233 -5.09 10.93 -15.16
N PHE A 234 -4.98 12.26 -15.17
CA PHE A 234 -4.09 12.97 -14.24
C PHE A 234 -4.62 12.84 -12.80
N HIS A 235 -3.77 12.38 -11.89
CA HIS A 235 -4.10 12.25 -10.47
C HIS A 235 -3.06 12.93 -9.58
N TRP A 236 -3.52 13.36 -8.41
CA TRP A 236 -2.67 14.02 -7.42
C TRP A 236 -1.64 13.07 -6.79
N THR A 237 -0.48 13.62 -6.49
CA THR A 237 0.42 13.12 -5.44
C THR A 237 0.40 14.06 -4.25
N ARG A 238 0.95 13.64 -3.10
CA ARG A 238 1.05 14.51 -1.92
C ARG A 238 2.23 15.49 -1.98
N SER A 239 3.15 15.33 -2.94
CA SER A 239 4.34 16.18 -3.07
C SER A 239 3.97 17.59 -3.52
N VAL A 240 4.54 18.61 -2.88
CA VAL A 240 4.42 19.99 -3.34
C VAL A 240 5.32 20.24 -4.55
N SER A 241 4.95 21.22 -5.40
CA SER A 241 5.86 21.71 -6.43
C SER A 241 6.79 22.74 -5.78
N PRO A 242 8.12 22.48 -5.71
CA PRO A 242 9.02 23.34 -4.93
C PRO A 242 9.23 24.73 -5.52
N ASP A 243 8.99 24.90 -6.81
CA ASP A 243 9.17 26.13 -7.58
C ASP A 243 7.85 26.78 -8.01
N TYR A 244 6.71 26.25 -7.55
CA TYR A 244 5.38 26.76 -7.87
C TYR A 244 4.49 26.78 -6.62
N SER A 245 4.39 27.94 -5.98
CA SER A 245 3.69 28.15 -4.70
C SER A 245 2.19 27.82 -4.71
N ALA A 246 1.60 27.66 -5.88
CA ALA A 246 0.18 27.35 -6.04
C ALA A 246 -0.09 25.85 -6.25
N GLY A 247 0.95 25.00 -6.46
CA GLY A 247 0.74 23.67 -7.03
C GLY A 247 1.25 22.49 -6.22
N PHE A 248 0.59 21.37 -6.46
CA PHE A 248 1.06 20.05 -6.06
C PHE A 248 1.45 19.24 -7.29
N ARG A 249 2.35 18.29 -7.09
CA ARG A 249 2.73 17.32 -8.10
C ARG A 249 1.58 16.34 -8.40
N GLY A 250 1.65 15.72 -9.55
CA GLY A 250 0.75 14.66 -9.95
C GLY A 250 1.34 13.81 -11.05
N VAL A 251 0.64 12.76 -11.40
CA VAL A 251 0.99 11.80 -12.45
C VAL A 251 -0.03 11.89 -13.56
N SER A 252 0.41 12.09 -14.80
CA SER A 252 -0.47 12.16 -15.96
C SER A 252 -0.96 10.77 -16.39
N SER A 253 -1.94 10.73 -17.28
CA SER A 253 -2.47 9.47 -17.82
C SER A 253 -1.41 8.61 -18.52
N VAL A 254 -0.36 9.21 -19.06
CA VAL A 254 0.76 8.47 -19.67
C VAL A 254 1.87 8.12 -18.67
N GLY A 255 1.68 8.47 -17.39
CA GLY A 255 2.62 8.18 -16.32
C GLY A 255 3.68 9.27 -16.08
N CYS A 256 3.75 10.30 -16.91
CA CYS A 256 4.70 11.40 -16.75
C CYS A 256 4.33 12.27 -15.53
N TRP A 257 5.31 12.66 -14.73
CA TRP A 257 5.09 13.61 -13.65
C TRP A 257 4.75 15.02 -14.18
N GLY A 258 4.01 15.76 -13.38
CA GLY A 258 3.61 17.13 -13.67
C GLY A 258 3.17 17.86 -12.40
N HIS A 259 2.53 18.99 -12.54
CA HIS A 259 1.88 19.70 -11.44
C HIS A 259 0.63 20.41 -11.91
N ASN A 260 -0.30 20.63 -10.99
CA ASN A 260 -1.46 21.48 -11.18
C ASN A 260 -1.62 22.41 -9.97
N ALA A 261 -2.32 23.53 -10.17
CA ALA A 261 -2.67 24.43 -9.07
C ALA A 261 -3.64 23.73 -8.09
N ALA A 262 -3.45 23.96 -6.80
CA ALA A 262 -4.13 23.23 -5.72
C ALA A 262 -5.66 23.27 -5.76
N ALA A 263 -6.25 24.33 -6.36
CA ALA A 263 -7.70 24.48 -6.50
C ALA A 263 -8.28 23.80 -7.75
N PHE A 264 -7.44 23.24 -8.64
CA PHE A 264 -7.95 22.40 -9.72
C PHE A 264 -8.43 21.06 -9.18
N THR A 265 -9.41 20.47 -9.87
CA THR A 265 -9.87 19.10 -9.59
C THR A 265 -9.09 18.09 -10.45
N ASN A 266 -8.45 17.12 -9.80
CA ASN A 266 -7.83 15.99 -10.45
C ASN A 266 -8.22 14.72 -9.70
N ASP A 267 -8.01 13.56 -10.31
CA ASP A 267 -8.36 12.29 -9.69
C ASP A 267 -7.53 12.02 -8.43
N VAL A 268 -8.10 11.20 -7.57
CA VAL A 268 -7.54 10.83 -6.29
C VAL A 268 -7.41 9.30 -6.26
N PHE A 269 -6.18 8.83 -6.14
CA PHE A 269 -5.87 7.41 -5.95
C PHE A 269 -5.33 7.21 -4.54
N PRO A 270 -6.24 7.02 -3.55
CA PRO A 270 -5.82 6.85 -2.18
C PRO A 270 -5.05 5.54 -1.98
N ALA A 271 -4.10 5.59 -1.05
CA ALA A 271 -3.37 4.44 -0.57
C ALA A 271 -3.61 4.25 0.93
N TRP A 272 -3.51 3.00 1.41
CA TRP A 272 -3.66 2.62 2.81
C TRP A 272 -2.88 1.36 3.12
N CYS A 273 -2.69 1.07 4.41
CA CYS A 273 -1.92 -0.07 4.90
C CYS A 273 -2.74 -0.97 5.83
N PHE A 274 -2.43 -2.26 5.80
CA PHE A 274 -2.86 -3.25 6.79
C PHE A 274 -1.69 -3.79 7.61
#